data_3837bc9d9ef5257aac93cf765986d536
#
_entry.id   3837bc9d9ef5257aac93cf765986d536
#
_cell.length_a   1.000
_cell.length_b   1.000
_cell.length_c   1.000
_cell.angle_alpha   90.00
_cell.angle_beta   90.00
_cell.angle_gamma   90.00
#
_symmetry.space_group_name_H-M   'P 1'
#
loop_
_entity.id
_entity.type
_entity.pdbx_description
1 polymer ?
#
loop_
_entity_poly.entity_id
_entity_poly.type
_entity_poly.pdbx_seq_one_letter_code
_entity_poly.pdbx_strand_id
1 'polypeptide(L)'
;SNEDKTELIYARRELHKICDGKRVDDIQWPIDISNSSGLSFLTYLQASAHFYSENWDQADKSYKEIKNASDPWIREVTSYMIGRNKLKETWNLALGKWGNFKGQTFIKKEPLLEANQAFNSYLSRYPNGQYASSAQGLLRRLIWLSGDKEGLAREYIRLLNTDEFPSATKVTLVKEIDQKLLPLPKSLS
;
A
#
# COMPACT_ATOMS: atom_id res chain seq x y z
N SER A 1 19.13 -21.49 8.11
CA SER A 1 20.49 -21.91 7.73
C SER A 1 21.21 -20.80 6.98
N ASN A 2 22.53 -20.89 6.81
CA ASN A 2 23.27 -19.94 5.96
C ASN A 2 22.87 -20.10 4.48
N GLU A 3 22.48 -21.28 4.07
CA GLU A 3 21.95 -21.57 2.73
C GLU A 3 20.65 -20.82 2.48
N ASP A 4 19.65 -20.93 3.37
CA ASP A 4 18.41 -20.19 3.25
C ASP A 4 18.64 -18.68 3.12
N LYS A 5 19.61 -18.13 3.86
CA LYS A 5 19.95 -16.71 3.79
C LYS A 5 20.49 -16.32 2.41
N THR A 6 21.32 -17.16 1.81
CA THR A 6 21.88 -16.94 0.47
C THR A 6 20.76 -16.97 -0.57
N GLU A 7 19.87 -17.97 -0.48
CA GLU A 7 18.73 -18.10 -1.37
C GLU A 7 17.75 -16.91 -1.27
N LEU A 8 17.50 -16.40 -0.06
CA LEU A 8 16.65 -15.21 0.13
C LEU A 8 17.30 -13.93 -0.42
N ILE A 9 18.63 -13.81 -0.33
CA ILE A 9 19.36 -12.68 -0.97
C ILE A 9 19.24 -12.78 -2.49
N TYR A 10 19.36 -13.97 -3.05
CA TYR A 10 19.14 -14.21 -4.48
C TYR A 10 17.70 -13.83 -4.89
N ALA A 11 16.68 -14.34 -4.18
CA ALA A 11 15.29 -14.02 -4.43
C ALA A 11 15.00 -12.50 -4.41
N ARG A 12 15.61 -11.77 -3.47
CA ARG A 12 15.50 -10.31 -3.41
C ARG A 12 16.12 -9.62 -4.63
N ARG A 13 17.24 -10.10 -5.13
CA ARG A 13 17.87 -9.58 -6.36
C ARG A 13 16.99 -9.85 -7.58
N GLU A 14 16.39 -11.03 -7.67
CA GLU A 14 15.44 -11.36 -8.73
C GLU A 14 14.22 -10.43 -8.71
N LEU A 15 13.67 -10.12 -7.52
CA LEU A 15 12.58 -9.15 -7.37
C LEU A 15 12.94 -7.77 -7.96
N HIS A 16 14.17 -7.29 -7.78
CA HIS A 16 14.59 -5.99 -8.34
C HIS A 16 14.48 -5.94 -9.87
N LYS A 17 14.62 -7.07 -10.57
CA LYS A 17 14.50 -7.14 -12.03
C LYS A 17 13.10 -6.79 -12.55
N ILE A 18 12.06 -6.85 -11.71
CA ILE A 18 10.72 -6.33 -12.03
C ILE A 18 10.77 -4.83 -12.31
N CYS A 19 11.57 -4.06 -11.56
CA CYS A 19 11.75 -2.63 -11.78
C CYS A 19 12.44 -2.35 -13.13
N ASP A 20 13.23 -3.30 -13.63
CA ASP A 20 13.92 -3.24 -14.91
C ASP A 20 13.06 -3.82 -16.07
N GLY A 21 11.78 -4.10 -15.80
CA GLY A 21 10.82 -4.55 -16.80
C GLY A 21 10.75 -6.07 -17.01
N LYS A 22 11.41 -6.89 -16.19
CA LYS A 22 11.28 -8.35 -16.24
C LYS A 22 9.85 -8.74 -15.81
N ARG A 23 9.26 -9.70 -16.53
CA ARG A 23 7.93 -10.22 -16.16
C ARG A 23 8.05 -11.09 -14.90
N VAL A 24 7.00 -11.09 -14.07
CA VAL A 24 6.96 -11.90 -12.84
C VAL A 24 7.09 -13.41 -13.13
N ASP A 25 6.53 -13.86 -14.24
CA ASP A 25 6.57 -15.27 -14.67
C ASP A 25 7.99 -15.73 -15.08
N ASP A 26 8.88 -14.79 -15.41
CA ASP A 26 10.27 -15.06 -15.82
C ASP A 26 11.25 -15.05 -14.62
N ILE A 27 10.74 -14.79 -13.40
CA ILE A 27 11.57 -14.83 -12.19
C ILE A 27 11.79 -16.29 -11.77
N GLN A 28 13.05 -16.63 -11.57
CA GLN A 28 13.42 -17.93 -11.00
C GLN A 28 13.51 -17.79 -9.48
N TRP A 29 12.50 -18.33 -8.80
CA TRP A 29 12.48 -18.37 -7.35
C TRP A 29 13.27 -19.56 -6.81
N PRO A 30 14.00 -19.41 -5.68
CA PRO A 30 14.65 -20.52 -5.03
C PRO A 30 13.60 -21.55 -4.55
N ILE A 31 13.95 -22.81 -4.61
CA ILE A 31 13.09 -23.95 -4.21
C ILE A 31 13.57 -24.62 -2.92
N ASP A 32 14.82 -24.39 -2.51
CA ASP A 32 15.47 -25.08 -1.41
C ASP A 32 15.52 -24.27 -0.12
N ILE A 33 14.37 -23.64 0.27
CA ILE A 33 14.22 -23.00 1.55
C ILE A 33 13.68 -23.99 2.58
N SER A 34 14.46 -24.29 3.61
CA SER A 34 14.18 -25.38 4.55
C SER A 34 13.35 -24.97 5.77
N ASN A 35 13.42 -23.71 6.21
CA ASN A 35 12.74 -23.27 7.42
C ASN A 35 11.49 -22.45 7.13
N SER A 36 10.50 -22.53 8.04
CA SER A 36 9.19 -21.86 7.88
C SER A 36 9.28 -20.34 7.82
N SER A 37 10.21 -19.73 8.54
CA SER A 37 10.42 -18.26 8.47
C SER A 37 10.98 -17.88 7.10
N GLY A 38 11.96 -18.61 6.57
CA GLY A 38 12.50 -18.40 5.23
C GLY A 38 11.44 -18.53 4.14
N LEU A 39 10.58 -19.55 4.24
CA LEU A 39 9.44 -19.73 3.33
C LEU A 39 8.48 -18.54 3.40
N SER A 40 8.19 -18.02 4.58
CA SER A 40 7.35 -16.83 4.73
C SER A 40 7.98 -15.59 4.09
N PHE A 41 9.30 -15.41 4.22
CA PHE A 41 10.03 -14.34 3.52
C PHE A 41 10.02 -14.52 2.01
N LEU A 42 10.22 -15.74 1.50
CA LEU A 42 10.13 -16.02 0.07
C LEU A 42 8.73 -15.69 -0.47
N THR A 43 7.67 -16.14 0.22
CA THR A 43 6.29 -15.84 -0.15
C THR A 43 6.02 -14.33 -0.13
N TYR A 44 6.60 -13.58 0.82
CA TYR A 44 6.52 -12.12 0.85
C TYR A 44 7.19 -11.49 -0.39
N LEU A 45 8.34 -11.98 -0.83
CA LEU A 45 9.01 -11.48 -2.04
C LEU A 45 8.21 -11.80 -3.30
N GLN A 46 7.63 -12.99 -3.39
CA GLN A 46 6.74 -13.38 -4.50
C GLN A 46 5.48 -12.52 -4.53
N ALA A 47 4.83 -12.30 -3.38
CA ALA A 47 3.69 -11.40 -3.26
C ALA A 47 4.04 -9.98 -3.70
N SER A 48 5.24 -9.50 -3.34
CA SER A 48 5.73 -8.18 -3.74
C SER A 48 6.00 -8.10 -5.25
N ALA A 49 6.51 -9.17 -5.86
CA ALA A 49 6.67 -9.25 -7.30
C ALA A 49 5.33 -9.12 -8.03
N HIS A 50 4.31 -9.84 -7.58
CA HIS A 50 2.95 -9.70 -8.11
C HIS A 50 2.39 -8.30 -7.91
N PHE A 51 2.60 -7.69 -6.74
CA PHE A 51 2.19 -6.32 -6.44
C PHE A 51 2.82 -5.30 -7.40
N TYR A 52 4.12 -5.38 -7.65
CA TYR A 52 4.81 -4.48 -8.58
C TYR A 52 4.49 -4.76 -10.06
N SER A 53 4.05 -5.98 -10.38
CA SER A 53 3.58 -6.37 -11.71
C SER A 53 2.07 -6.16 -11.91
N GLU A 54 1.39 -5.50 -10.96
CA GLU A 54 -0.05 -5.20 -10.99
C GLU A 54 -0.97 -6.44 -11.02
N ASN A 55 -0.44 -7.59 -10.60
CA ASN A 55 -1.20 -8.83 -10.45
C ASN A 55 -1.87 -8.87 -9.07
N TRP A 56 -2.90 -8.00 -8.87
CA TRP A 56 -3.49 -7.70 -7.56
C TRP A 56 -4.04 -8.92 -6.83
N ASP A 57 -4.72 -9.83 -7.54
CA ASP A 57 -5.32 -11.03 -6.95
C ASP A 57 -4.27 -12.01 -6.43
N GLN A 58 -3.19 -12.22 -7.18
CA GLN A 58 -2.10 -13.09 -6.75
C GLN A 58 -1.32 -12.48 -5.58
N ALA A 59 -1.08 -11.17 -5.61
CA ALA A 59 -0.47 -10.46 -4.50
C ALA A 59 -1.32 -10.58 -3.22
N ASP A 60 -2.63 -10.35 -3.32
CA ASP A 60 -3.57 -10.45 -2.20
C ASP A 60 -3.59 -11.84 -1.59
N LYS A 61 -3.69 -12.88 -2.44
CA LYS A 61 -3.66 -14.28 -2.01
C LYS A 61 -2.39 -14.60 -1.24
N SER A 62 -1.23 -14.29 -1.82
CA SER A 62 0.06 -14.58 -1.21
C SER A 62 0.30 -13.80 0.09
N TYR A 63 -0.08 -12.53 0.16
CA TYR A 63 -0.01 -11.78 1.43
C TYR A 63 -0.94 -12.37 2.50
N LYS A 64 -2.17 -12.77 2.16
CA LYS A 64 -3.12 -13.38 3.09
C LYS A 64 -2.62 -14.72 3.64
N GLU A 65 -1.90 -15.50 2.85
CA GLU A 65 -1.32 -16.77 3.24
C GLU A 65 -0.34 -16.62 4.42
N ILE A 66 0.48 -15.56 4.41
CA ILE A 66 1.52 -15.34 5.41
C ILE A 66 1.17 -14.28 6.47
N LYS A 67 -0.04 -13.75 6.49
CA LYS A 67 -0.45 -12.71 7.47
C LYS A 67 -0.36 -13.14 8.94
N ASN A 68 -0.28 -14.45 9.20
CA ASN A 68 -0.15 -15.05 10.52
C ASN A 68 1.20 -15.81 10.69
N ALA A 69 2.21 -15.49 9.89
CA ALA A 69 3.54 -16.09 9.99
C ALA A 69 4.13 -15.94 11.40
N SER A 70 5.04 -16.82 11.78
CA SER A 70 5.72 -16.79 13.08
C SER A 70 6.61 -15.53 13.26
N ASP A 71 7.21 -15.06 12.16
CA ASP A 71 8.05 -13.86 12.15
C ASP A 71 7.20 -12.58 12.38
N PRO A 72 7.53 -11.76 13.41
CA PRO A 72 6.76 -10.56 13.73
C PRO A 72 6.76 -9.51 12.63
N TRP A 73 7.90 -9.32 11.94
CA TRP A 73 8.00 -8.35 10.86
C TRP A 73 7.15 -8.77 9.65
N ILE A 74 7.20 -10.05 9.27
CA ILE A 74 6.36 -10.58 8.18
C ILE A 74 4.87 -10.37 8.49
N ARG A 75 4.42 -10.67 9.71
CA ARG A 75 3.03 -10.43 10.12
C ARG A 75 2.62 -8.97 9.98
N GLU A 76 3.47 -8.06 10.43
CA GLU A 76 3.19 -6.64 10.41
C GLU A 76 3.19 -6.09 8.97
N VAL A 77 4.29 -6.29 8.22
CA VAL A 77 4.41 -5.78 6.86
C VAL A 77 3.33 -6.33 5.95
N THR A 78 2.99 -7.61 6.08
CA THR A 78 1.95 -8.26 5.27
C THR A 78 0.56 -7.68 5.55
N SER A 79 0.23 -7.44 6.82
CA SER A 79 -1.02 -6.80 7.22
C SER A 79 -1.16 -5.40 6.60
N TYR A 80 -0.08 -4.64 6.53
CA TYR A 80 -0.02 -3.35 5.87
C TYR A 80 -0.10 -3.46 4.34
N MET A 81 0.60 -4.44 3.73
CA MET A 81 0.64 -4.62 2.27
C MET A 81 -0.70 -5.07 1.68
N ILE A 82 -1.54 -5.80 2.42
CA ILE A 82 -2.91 -6.11 2.00
C ILE A 82 -3.69 -4.81 1.73
N GLY A 83 -3.63 -3.84 2.62
CA GLY A 83 -4.28 -2.53 2.42
C GLY A 83 -3.69 -1.77 1.23
N ARG A 84 -2.35 -1.79 1.08
CA ARG A 84 -1.68 -1.16 -0.06
C ARG A 84 -2.06 -1.79 -1.39
N ASN A 85 -2.19 -3.11 -1.43
CA ASN A 85 -2.56 -3.84 -2.64
C ASN A 85 -3.95 -3.40 -3.11
N LYS A 86 -4.94 -3.38 -2.22
CA LYS A 86 -6.31 -2.94 -2.53
C LYS A 86 -6.39 -1.46 -2.90
N LEU A 87 -5.61 -0.60 -2.26
CA LEU A 87 -5.53 0.81 -2.64
C LEU A 87 -4.93 1.00 -4.05
N LYS A 88 -3.88 0.26 -4.40
CA LYS A 88 -3.27 0.31 -5.73
C LYS A 88 -4.20 -0.21 -6.82
N GLU A 89 -4.89 -1.32 -6.58
CA GLU A 89 -5.95 -1.84 -7.44
C GLU A 89 -7.03 -0.76 -7.69
N THR A 90 -7.56 -0.16 -6.61
CA THR A 90 -8.54 0.92 -6.67
C THR A 90 -8.06 2.09 -7.53
N TRP A 91 -6.81 2.52 -7.32
CA TRP A 91 -6.21 3.62 -8.05
C TRP A 91 -6.05 3.31 -9.54
N ASN A 92 -5.49 2.15 -9.89
CA ASN A 92 -5.27 1.75 -11.28
C ASN A 92 -6.56 1.68 -12.09
N LEU A 93 -7.63 1.18 -11.51
CA LEU A 93 -8.94 1.13 -12.17
C LEU A 93 -9.49 2.52 -12.50
N ALA A 94 -9.07 3.55 -11.76
CA ALA A 94 -9.48 4.93 -11.97
C ALA A 94 -8.53 5.73 -12.88
N LEU A 95 -7.46 5.11 -13.40
CA LEU A 95 -6.57 5.75 -14.36
C LEU A 95 -7.07 5.56 -15.79
N GLY A 96 -6.86 6.58 -16.63
CA GLY A 96 -7.03 6.51 -18.06
C GLY A 96 -5.81 5.91 -18.76
N LYS A 97 -5.92 5.73 -20.08
CA LYS A 97 -4.87 5.15 -20.94
C LYS A 97 -3.51 5.85 -20.79
N TRP A 98 -3.51 7.14 -20.45
CA TRP A 98 -2.31 7.96 -20.31
C TRP A 98 -1.89 8.19 -18.85
N GLY A 99 -2.39 7.36 -17.92
CA GLY A 99 -2.10 7.48 -16.49
C GLY A 99 -2.80 8.66 -15.80
N ASN A 100 -3.66 9.40 -16.48
CA ASN A 100 -4.44 10.50 -15.92
C ASN A 100 -5.59 9.98 -15.05
N PHE A 101 -5.83 10.62 -13.91
CA PHE A 101 -6.96 10.29 -13.05
C PHE A 101 -8.28 10.69 -13.71
N LYS A 102 -9.17 9.74 -13.94
CA LYS A 102 -10.48 9.95 -14.60
C LYS A 102 -11.52 10.64 -13.70
N GLY A 103 -11.29 10.65 -12.41
CA GLY A 103 -12.19 11.22 -11.41
C GLY A 103 -12.75 10.17 -10.45
N GLN A 104 -13.33 10.65 -9.35
CA GLN A 104 -13.82 9.81 -8.24
C GLN A 104 -15.00 8.90 -8.66
N THR A 105 -15.77 9.29 -9.68
CA THR A 105 -16.87 8.48 -10.22
C THR A 105 -16.42 7.15 -10.83
N PHE A 106 -15.14 7.04 -11.20
CA PHE A 106 -14.55 5.80 -11.73
C PHE A 106 -13.95 4.90 -10.64
N ILE A 107 -13.98 5.34 -9.37
CA ILE A 107 -13.52 4.53 -8.24
C ILE A 107 -14.51 3.41 -7.97
N LYS A 108 -14.04 2.17 -7.99
CA LYS A 108 -14.82 1.02 -7.57
C LYS A 108 -14.93 0.99 -6.04
N LYS A 109 -16.17 0.88 -5.54
CA LYS A 109 -16.46 0.93 -4.10
C LYS A 109 -15.91 -0.26 -3.33
N GLU A 110 -15.94 -1.45 -3.92
CA GLU A 110 -15.56 -2.69 -3.24
C GLU A 110 -14.06 -2.74 -2.87
N PRO A 111 -13.09 -2.58 -3.80
CA PRO A 111 -11.68 -2.55 -3.41
C PRO A 111 -11.33 -1.34 -2.53
N LEU A 112 -12.03 -0.20 -2.67
CA LEU A 112 -11.87 0.95 -1.78
C LEU A 112 -12.26 0.61 -0.33
N LEU A 113 -13.38 -0.07 -0.15
CA LEU A 113 -13.86 -0.53 1.17
C LEU A 113 -12.90 -1.56 1.78
N GLU A 114 -12.44 -2.52 0.97
CA GLU A 114 -11.47 -3.53 1.41
C GLU A 114 -10.15 -2.89 1.86
N ALA A 115 -9.63 -1.90 1.10
CA ALA A 115 -8.45 -1.14 1.50
C ALA A 115 -8.65 -0.41 2.84
N ASN A 116 -9.82 0.22 3.03
CA ASN A 116 -10.16 0.90 4.27
C ASN A 116 -10.19 -0.07 5.47
N GLN A 117 -10.86 -1.20 5.32
CA GLN A 117 -10.93 -2.25 6.34
C GLN A 117 -9.55 -2.80 6.68
N ALA A 118 -8.71 -3.05 5.67
CA ALA A 118 -7.37 -3.58 5.87
C ALA A 118 -6.47 -2.61 6.66
N PHE A 119 -6.47 -1.30 6.32
CA PHE A 119 -5.69 -0.32 7.08
C PHE A 119 -6.21 -0.08 8.49
N ASN A 120 -7.53 -0.07 8.70
CA ASN A 120 -8.08 0.03 10.04
C ASN A 120 -7.73 -1.20 10.89
N SER A 121 -7.81 -2.41 10.32
CA SER A 121 -7.38 -3.65 10.98
C SER A 121 -5.88 -3.64 11.31
N TYR A 122 -5.05 -3.12 10.39
CA TYR A 122 -3.63 -2.94 10.64
C TYR A 122 -3.38 -2.00 11.82
N LEU A 123 -3.98 -0.81 11.82
CA LEU A 123 -3.80 0.20 12.88
C LEU A 123 -4.34 -0.25 14.24
N SER A 124 -5.43 -1.02 14.25
CA SER A 124 -5.96 -1.62 15.48
C SER A 124 -4.98 -2.62 16.10
N ARG A 125 -4.30 -3.41 15.26
CA ARG A 125 -3.35 -4.43 15.71
C ARG A 125 -1.96 -3.87 16.01
N TYR A 126 -1.54 -2.84 15.27
CA TYR A 126 -0.21 -2.23 15.32
C TYR A 126 -0.31 -0.70 15.41
N PRO A 127 -0.87 -0.14 16.51
CA PRO A 127 -1.08 1.31 16.63
C PRO A 127 0.24 2.11 16.58
N ASN A 128 1.34 1.52 17.05
CA ASN A 128 2.69 2.08 17.00
C ASN A 128 3.63 1.28 16.09
N GLY A 129 3.07 0.58 15.11
CA GLY A 129 3.82 -0.24 14.18
C GLY A 129 4.67 0.59 13.22
N GLN A 130 5.64 -0.08 12.58
CA GLN A 130 6.57 0.56 11.64
C GLN A 130 5.87 1.30 10.50
N TYR A 131 4.68 0.85 10.11
CA TYR A 131 3.91 1.42 9.00
C TYR A 131 2.67 2.22 9.45
N ALA A 132 2.50 2.48 10.77
CA ALA A 132 1.30 3.12 11.30
C ALA A 132 1.07 4.52 10.73
N SER A 133 2.08 5.38 10.72
CA SER A 133 2.01 6.72 10.12
C SER A 133 1.67 6.67 8.62
N SER A 134 2.28 5.72 7.88
CA SER A 134 1.96 5.52 6.47
C SER A 134 0.52 5.06 6.27
N ALA A 135 0.03 4.11 7.07
CA ALA A 135 -1.35 3.62 6.99
C ALA A 135 -2.37 4.73 7.25
N GLN A 136 -2.12 5.60 8.23
CA GLN A 136 -2.96 6.78 8.51
C GLN A 136 -3.01 7.74 7.31
N GLY A 137 -1.85 8.03 6.69
CA GLY A 137 -1.80 8.84 5.47
C GLY A 137 -2.57 8.22 4.29
N LEU A 138 -2.52 6.89 4.16
CA LEU A 138 -3.25 6.16 3.13
C LEU A 138 -4.77 6.10 3.40
N LEU A 139 -5.21 6.04 4.66
CA LEU A 139 -6.63 6.20 5.01
C LEU A 139 -7.17 7.57 4.57
N ARG A 140 -6.42 8.66 4.79
CA ARG A 140 -6.79 10.00 4.31
C ARG A 140 -6.92 10.00 2.77
N ARG A 141 -6.02 9.32 2.05
CA ARG A 141 -6.14 9.16 0.61
C ARG A 141 -7.41 8.40 0.20
N LEU A 142 -7.81 7.37 0.94
CA LEU A 142 -9.06 6.64 0.69
C LEU A 142 -10.30 7.52 0.90
N ILE A 143 -10.32 8.39 1.93
CA ILE A 143 -11.39 9.37 2.14
C ILE A 143 -11.50 10.30 0.93
N TRP A 144 -10.38 10.79 0.41
CA TRP A 144 -10.38 11.60 -0.81
C TRP A 144 -10.91 10.83 -2.02
N LEU A 145 -10.47 9.58 -2.22
CA LEU A 145 -10.90 8.73 -3.33
C LEU A 145 -12.40 8.40 -3.26
N SER A 146 -12.98 8.30 -2.07
CA SER A 146 -14.42 8.07 -1.89
C SER A 146 -15.28 9.27 -2.26
N GLY A 147 -14.70 10.45 -2.41
CA GLY A 147 -15.43 11.71 -2.63
C GLY A 147 -16.03 12.31 -1.36
N ASP A 148 -15.76 11.76 -0.18
CA ASP A 148 -16.22 12.30 1.11
C ASP A 148 -15.42 13.56 1.50
N LYS A 149 -15.84 14.69 0.94
CA LYS A 149 -15.20 16.00 1.21
C LYS A 149 -15.32 16.42 2.67
N GLU A 150 -16.44 16.14 3.31
CA GLU A 150 -16.66 16.47 4.72
C GLU A 150 -15.78 15.64 5.63
N GLY A 151 -15.70 14.34 5.40
CA GLY A 151 -14.80 13.43 6.11
C GLY A 151 -13.33 13.85 5.94
N LEU A 152 -12.95 14.24 4.72
CA LEU A 152 -11.61 14.73 4.43
C LEU A 152 -11.31 16.04 5.16
N ALA A 153 -12.25 16.98 5.19
CA ALA A 153 -12.11 18.23 5.92
C ALA A 153 -11.96 17.99 7.43
N ARG A 154 -12.79 17.12 8.02
CA ARG A 154 -12.65 16.74 9.44
C ARG A 154 -11.28 16.15 9.75
N GLU A 155 -10.75 15.30 8.88
CA GLU A 155 -9.44 14.68 9.07
C GLU A 155 -8.30 15.73 9.01
N TYR A 156 -8.37 16.70 8.08
CA TYR A 156 -7.39 17.80 8.04
C TYR A 156 -7.45 18.69 9.27
N ILE A 157 -8.65 19.03 9.76
CA ILE A 157 -8.82 19.81 10.99
C ILE A 157 -8.19 19.06 12.17
N ARG A 158 -8.44 17.76 12.30
CA ARG A 158 -7.83 16.93 13.34
C ARG A 158 -6.31 16.98 13.28
N LEU A 159 -5.72 16.82 12.10
CA LEU A 159 -4.26 16.81 11.92
C LEU A 159 -3.61 18.16 12.17
N LEU A 160 -4.23 19.26 11.74
CA LEU A 160 -3.72 20.61 11.97
C LEU A 160 -3.73 21.00 13.46
N ASN A 161 -4.70 20.49 14.23
CA ASN A 161 -4.82 20.71 15.67
C ASN A 161 -3.93 19.76 16.51
N THR A 162 -3.22 18.83 15.89
CA THR A 162 -2.31 17.93 16.61
C THR A 162 -0.94 18.59 16.73
N ASP A 163 -0.42 18.68 17.96
CA ASP A 163 0.91 19.26 18.22
C ASP A 163 2.08 18.33 17.84
N GLU A 164 1.79 17.09 17.50
CA GLU A 164 2.77 16.05 17.16
C GLU A 164 3.48 16.26 15.82
N PHE A 165 2.99 17.19 14.97
CA PHE A 165 3.56 17.37 13.64
C PHE A 165 4.51 18.56 13.56
N PRO A 166 5.72 18.37 12.97
CA PRO A 166 6.62 19.47 12.64
C PRO A 166 5.93 20.50 11.72
N SER A 167 6.33 21.77 11.82
CA SER A 167 5.77 22.86 10.99
C SER A 167 5.83 22.56 9.48
N ALA A 168 6.89 21.91 9.01
CA ALA A 168 7.03 21.48 7.61
C ALA A 168 5.93 20.52 7.17
N THR A 169 5.50 19.61 8.06
CA THR A 169 4.38 18.68 7.79
C THR A 169 3.06 19.45 7.71
N LYS A 170 2.83 20.44 8.58
CA LYS A 170 1.62 21.31 8.53
C LYS A 170 1.55 22.10 7.22
N VAL A 171 2.67 22.63 6.72
CA VAL A 171 2.72 23.29 5.39
C VAL A 171 2.33 22.32 4.26
N THR A 172 2.78 21.09 4.33
CA THR A 172 2.42 20.05 3.33
C THR A 172 0.93 19.73 3.39
N LEU A 173 0.34 19.65 4.58
CA LEU A 173 -1.11 19.46 4.76
C LEU A 173 -1.92 20.61 4.16
N VAL A 174 -1.50 21.88 4.35
CA VAL A 174 -2.18 23.03 3.75
C VAL A 174 -2.19 22.94 2.23
N LYS A 175 -1.05 22.63 1.60
CA LYS A 175 -0.99 22.41 0.14
C LYS A 175 -1.90 21.27 -0.32
N GLU A 176 -2.01 20.21 0.46
CA GLU A 176 -2.89 19.08 0.16
C GLU A 176 -4.38 19.49 0.26
N ILE A 177 -4.74 20.34 1.24
CA ILE A 177 -6.08 20.92 1.39
C ILE A 177 -6.44 21.74 0.15
N ASP A 178 -5.57 22.66 -0.28
CA ASP A 178 -5.79 23.50 -1.45
C ASP A 178 -6.08 22.65 -2.70
N GLN A 179 -5.30 21.57 -2.90
CA GLN A 179 -5.45 20.71 -4.07
C GLN A 179 -6.69 19.81 -4.04
N LYS A 180 -7.12 19.37 -2.86
CA LYS A 180 -8.13 18.31 -2.73
C LYS A 180 -9.50 18.81 -2.30
N LEU A 181 -9.56 19.87 -1.48
CA LEU A 181 -10.81 20.44 -0.98
C LEU A 181 -11.20 21.73 -1.69
N LEU A 182 -10.23 22.52 -2.13
CA LEU A 182 -10.44 23.83 -2.75
C LEU A 182 -9.94 23.84 -4.21
N PRO A 183 -10.42 22.93 -5.08
CA PRO A 183 -10.00 22.95 -6.47
C PRO A 183 -10.42 24.27 -7.11
N LEU A 184 -9.45 24.99 -7.70
CA LEU A 184 -9.73 26.20 -8.47
C LEU A 184 -10.76 25.90 -9.56
N PRO A 185 -11.74 26.79 -9.81
CA PRO A 185 -12.66 26.66 -10.93
C PRO A 185 -11.87 26.59 -12.23
N LYS A 186 -12.25 25.66 -13.13
CA LYS A 186 -11.59 25.44 -14.43
C LYS A 186 -11.56 26.65 -15.37
N SER A 187 -12.17 27.77 -14.99
CA SER A 187 -12.27 29.00 -15.77
C SER A 187 -11.06 29.94 -15.64
N LEU A 188 -10.01 29.54 -14.89
CA LEU A 188 -8.80 30.36 -14.67
C LEU A 188 -7.51 29.66 -15.14
N SER A 189 -7.62 28.61 -15.93
CA SER A 189 -6.47 27.92 -16.54
C SER A 189 -6.42 28.12 -18.05
#